data_b64d959497675e22c451fe1657dde532
#
_entry.id   b64d959497675e22c451fe1657dde532
#
_cell.length_a   1.000
_cell.length_b   1.000
_cell.length_c   1.000
_cell.angle_alpha   90.00
_cell.angle_beta   90.00
_cell.angle_gamma   90.00
#
_symmetry.space_group_name_H-M   'P 1'
#
loop_
_entity.id
_entity.type
_entity.pdbx_description
1 polymer ?
#
loop_
_entity_poly.entity_id
_entity_poly.type
_entity_poly.pdbx_seq_one_letter_code
_entity_poly.pdbx_strand_id
1 'polypeptide(L)'
;MLLHRSSQPILLPDRPWETGAALFAIGAMPDPDGRSICLYYLVRGGPQGNVLCLARSTDARIWTKPDCGDGTNIVMRGAGLPMNWGEFMPAAVLHEPRDRAKSRRWKMIFWDRRSTGTPPGICLAVSKDGLAWRPVGRRPIITNANDAMSFIAARPGVATPLGAATHFLYQQTWRHNPALPVERDNLKGMHRRISIWKGEGFTGRWVGPVTILEPDADDPPGLQFYWLTPCPVAGGYGGLLNCHHTGDQTMDVQWVRSRDGWQWTRELNRQPLIPLGPRGGFDCGLVIAAAQPVRWEDRVLVFYNGRATVHDGQPHYPADPLPSPRQGIGFAAFSPALLE
;
A
#
# COMPACT_ATOMS: atom_id res chain seq x y z
N MET A 1 -16.41 -2.18 13.74
CA MET A 1 -16.44 -3.64 13.98
C MET A 1 -16.31 -4.35 12.63
N LEU A 2 -15.52 -5.42 12.55
CA LEU A 2 -15.41 -6.29 11.37
C LEU A 2 -16.74 -6.99 11.12
N LEU A 3 -17.28 -6.85 9.92
CA LEU A 3 -18.57 -7.44 9.51
C LEU A 3 -18.38 -8.72 8.69
N HIS A 4 -17.36 -8.73 7.84
CA HIS A 4 -17.08 -9.83 6.95
C HIS A 4 -15.61 -9.81 6.52
N ARG A 5 -15.06 -10.98 6.19
CA ARG A 5 -13.75 -11.15 5.57
C ARG A 5 -13.83 -12.23 4.48
N SER A 6 -13.21 -12.00 3.36
CA SER A 6 -13.13 -13.01 2.30
C SER A 6 -12.32 -14.22 2.76
N SER A 7 -12.87 -15.42 2.57
CA SER A 7 -12.18 -16.69 2.89
C SER A 7 -11.25 -17.17 1.78
N GLN A 8 -11.39 -16.58 0.59
CA GLN A 8 -10.57 -16.85 -0.59
C GLN A 8 -10.16 -15.53 -1.25
N PRO A 9 -9.09 -15.50 -2.04
CA PRO A 9 -8.77 -14.35 -2.86
C PRO A 9 -9.92 -13.97 -3.79
N ILE A 10 -10.18 -12.66 -3.90
CA ILE A 10 -11.25 -12.10 -4.75
C ILE A 10 -10.83 -11.86 -6.19
N LEU A 11 -9.53 -11.87 -6.45
CA LEU A 11 -8.95 -11.68 -7.77
C LEU A 11 -7.84 -12.71 -7.99
N LEU A 12 -7.97 -13.51 -9.02
CA LEU A 12 -7.02 -14.55 -9.38
C LEU A 12 -6.25 -14.18 -10.65
N PRO A 13 -5.02 -14.67 -10.82
CA PRO A 13 -4.28 -14.58 -12.08
C PRO A 13 -4.99 -15.40 -13.16
N ASP A 14 -5.64 -14.73 -14.13
CA ASP A 14 -6.37 -15.34 -15.24
C ASP A 14 -6.01 -14.75 -16.61
N ARG A 15 -4.99 -13.89 -16.65
CA ARG A 15 -4.50 -13.25 -17.88
C ARG A 15 -3.09 -13.75 -18.22
N PRO A 16 -2.71 -13.78 -19.53
CA PRO A 16 -1.38 -14.23 -19.93
C PRO A 16 -0.24 -13.50 -19.20
N TRP A 17 -0.36 -12.19 -18.97
CA TRP A 17 0.64 -11.38 -18.25
C TRP A 17 0.67 -11.58 -16.74
N GLU A 18 -0.31 -12.31 -16.19
CA GLU A 18 -0.41 -12.64 -14.77
C GLU A 18 0.07 -14.06 -14.45
N THR A 19 0.42 -14.84 -15.47
CA THR A 19 0.82 -16.24 -15.31
C THR A 19 2.02 -16.35 -14.35
N GLY A 20 1.83 -17.13 -13.27
CA GLY A 20 2.85 -17.33 -12.24
C GLY A 20 3.07 -16.13 -11.30
N ALA A 21 2.39 -15.01 -11.52
CA ALA A 21 2.55 -13.80 -10.73
C ALA A 21 1.80 -13.83 -9.40
N ALA A 22 2.24 -12.98 -8.47
CA ALA A 22 1.47 -12.55 -7.32
C ALA A 22 0.69 -11.26 -7.67
N LEU A 23 -0.59 -11.21 -7.29
CA LEU A 23 -1.41 -10.00 -7.40
C LEU A 23 -1.40 -9.26 -6.07
N PHE A 24 -1.16 -7.94 -6.10
CA PHE A 24 -1.00 -7.11 -4.91
C PHE A 24 -1.83 -5.82 -5.03
N ALA A 25 -2.88 -5.64 -4.20
CA ALA A 25 -3.72 -4.44 -4.19
C ALA A 25 -2.92 -3.23 -3.68
N ILE A 26 -2.94 -2.13 -4.43
CA ILE A 26 -2.20 -0.91 -4.09
C ILE A 26 -3.05 0.36 -4.10
N GLY A 27 -4.25 0.30 -4.65
CA GLY A 27 -5.18 1.42 -4.67
C GLY A 27 -6.59 0.94 -4.91
N ALA A 28 -7.54 1.42 -4.11
CA ALA A 28 -8.95 1.14 -4.29
C ALA A 28 -9.75 2.42 -4.09
N MET A 29 -10.75 2.65 -4.93
CA MET A 29 -11.61 3.82 -4.85
C MET A 29 -12.89 3.63 -5.67
N PRO A 30 -13.96 4.37 -5.36
CA PRO A 30 -15.12 4.41 -6.25
C PRO A 30 -14.69 4.93 -7.63
N ASP A 31 -15.19 4.30 -8.70
CA ASP A 31 -15.07 4.84 -10.05
C ASP A 31 -15.76 6.21 -10.09
N PRO A 32 -15.28 7.20 -10.85
CA PRO A 32 -15.92 8.51 -11.00
C PRO A 32 -17.39 8.46 -11.43
N ASP A 33 -17.85 7.38 -12.05
CA ASP A 33 -19.26 7.18 -12.38
C ASP A 33 -20.12 6.75 -11.17
N GLY A 34 -19.50 6.44 -10.02
CA GLY A 34 -20.16 6.02 -8.79
C GLY A 34 -20.80 4.63 -8.83
N ARG A 35 -20.63 3.86 -9.93
CA ARG A 35 -21.31 2.58 -10.15
C ARG A 35 -20.44 1.37 -9.86
N SER A 36 -19.14 1.56 -9.79
CA SER A 36 -18.16 0.49 -9.56
C SER A 36 -17.01 0.92 -8.66
N ILE A 37 -16.27 -0.06 -8.16
CA ILE A 37 -15.01 0.12 -7.48
C ILE A 37 -13.90 -0.15 -8.48
N CYS A 38 -12.94 0.78 -8.59
CA CYS A 38 -11.66 0.57 -9.23
C CYS A 38 -10.68 -0.03 -8.23
N LEU A 39 -10.05 -1.14 -8.58
CA LEU A 39 -8.96 -1.77 -7.84
C LEU A 39 -7.70 -1.76 -8.72
N TYR A 40 -6.73 -0.93 -8.34
CA TYR A 40 -5.41 -0.95 -8.94
C TYR A 40 -4.57 -2.00 -8.23
N TYR A 41 -3.95 -2.88 -8.99
CA TYR A 41 -3.13 -3.94 -8.44
C TYR A 41 -1.84 -4.14 -9.23
N LEU A 42 -0.78 -4.43 -8.48
CA LEU A 42 0.50 -4.84 -9.04
C LEU A 42 0.42 -6.32 -9.44
N VAL A 43 0.82 -6.63 -10.64
CA VAL A 43 1.22 -7.97 -11.07
C VAL A 43 2.71 -8.08 -10.81
N ARG A 44 3.11 -8.90 -9.83
CA ARG A 44 4.51 -9.05 -9.42
C ARG A 44 5.09 -10.37 -9.91
N GLY A 45 6.19 -10.28 -10.65
CA GLY A 45 6.89 -11.47 -11.16
C GLY A 45 6.16 -12.16 -12.31
N GLY A 46 5.31 -11.45 -13.05
CA GLY A 46 4.68 -11.98 -14.27
C GLY A 46 5.64 -12.03 -15.47
N PRO A 47 5.22 -12.64 -16.60
CA PRO A 47 6.05 -12.78 -17.80
C PRO A 47 6.52 -11.45 -18.41
N GLN A 48 5.81 -10.36 -18.11
CA GLN A 48 6.16 -9.00 -18.57
C GLN A 48 6.89 -8.18 -17.49
N GLY A 49 7.40 -8.83 -16.42
CA GLY A 49 7.89 -8.16 -15.24
C GLY A 49 6.75 -7.58 -14.38
N ASN A 50 7.09 -6.64 -13.53
CA ASN A 50 6.11 -5.95 -12.69
C ASN A 50 5.32 -4.92 -13.51
N VAL A 51 3.99 -5.00 -13.48
CA VAL A 51 3.09 -4.05 -14.15
C VAL A 51 1.93 -3.66 -13.24
N LEU A 52 1.41 -2.44 -13.42
CA LEU A 52 0.19 -1.97 -12.77
C LEU A 52 -1.01 -2.30 -13.64
N CYS A 53 -1.99 -2.97 -13.05
CA CYS A 53 -3.24 -3.36 -13.69
C CYS A 53 -4.45 -2.74 -12.99
N LEU A 54 -5.58 -2.73 -13.69
CA LEU A 54 -6.88 -2.28 -13.19
C LEU A 54 -7.90 -3.42 -13.25
N ALA A 55 -8.68 -3.58 -12.17
CA ALA A 55 -9.91 -4.35 -12.15
C ALA A 55 -11.07 -3.49 -11.67
N ARG A 56 -12.29 -3.85 -12.04
CA ARG A 56 -13.53 -3.16 -11.64
C ARG A 56 -14.56 -4.15 -11.13
N SER A 57 -15.35 -3.72 -10.15
CA SER A 57 -16.46 -4.50 -9.60
C SER A 57 -17.60 -3.59 -9.19
N THR A 58 -18.83 -4.04 -9.39
CA THR A 58 -20.05 -3.36 -8.92
C THR A 58 -20.53 -3.88 -7.57
N ASP A 59 -19.98 -4.99 -7.07
CA ASP A 59 -20.42 -5.67 -5.85
C ASP A 59 -19.26 -6.08 -4.90
N ALA A 60 -18.03 -5.73 -5.27
CA ALA A 60 -16.78 -6.13 -4.60
C ALA A 60 -16.51 -7.64 -4.56
N ARG A 61 -17.32 -8.45 -5.28
CA ARG A 61 -17.22 -9.92 -5.33
C ARG A 61 -16.78 -10.42 -6.69
N ILE A 62 -17.46 -9.93 -7.75
CA ILE A 62 -17.15 -10.28 -9.13
C ILE A 62 -16.35 -9.14 -9.74
N TRP A 63 -15.16 -9.47 -10.22
CA TRP A 63 -14.21 -8.50 -10.76
C TRP A 63 -14.02 -8.72 -12.25
N THR A 64 -14.06 -7.62 -13.00
CA THR A 64 -13.75 -7.60 -14.42
C THR A 64 -12.39 -6.90 -14.63
N LYS A 65 -11.63 -7.35 -15.62
CA LYS A 65 -10.36 -6.76 -16.05
C LYS A 65 -10.59 -6.11 -17.42
N PRO A 66 -10.92 -4.80 -17.44
CA PRO A 66 -11.29 -4.10 -18.68
C PRO A 66 -10.08 -3.96 -19.60
N ASP A 67 -10.33 -3.90 -20.91
CA ASP A 67 -9.30 -3.45 -21.85
C ASP A 67 -9.01 -1.95 -21.59
N CYS A 68 -7.75 -1.62 -21.34
CA CYS A 68 -7.26 -0.28 -21.07
C CYS A 68 -6.58 0.37 -22.29
N GLY A 69 -6.72 -0.22 -23.50
CA GLY A 69 -6.32 0.38 -24.76
C GLY A 69 -5.34 -0.41 -25.63
N ASP A 70 -4.83 -1.55 -25.13
CA ASP A 70 -3.90 -2.41 -25.89
C ASP A 70 -4.28 -3.91 -25.83
N GLY A 71 -5.55 -4.21 -25.58
CA GLY A 71 -6.05 -5.57 -25.37
C GLY A 71 -5.73 -6.11 -23.97
N THR A 72 -5.16 -5.28 -23.09
CA THR A 72 -4.82 -5.65 -21.72
C THR A 72 -5.48 -4.72 -20.70
N ASN A 73 -5.52 -5.13 -19.44
CA ASN A 73 -5.90 -4.23 -18.34
C ASN A 73 -4.68 -3.59 -17.66
N ILE A 74 -3.51 -3.60 -18.32
CA ILE A 74 -2.31 -2.94 -17.83
C ILE A 74 -2.44 -1.43 -18.07
N VAL A 75 -2.30 -0.66 -17.01
CA VAL A 75 -2.40 0.81 -17.07
C VAL A 75 -1.03 1.50 -16.95
N MET A 76 -0.01 0.79 -16.43
CA MET A 76 1.34 1.34 -16.39
C MET A 76 2.40 0.23 -16.31
N ARG A 77 3.54 0.50 -16.95
CA ARG A 77 4.78 -0.30 -16.87
C ARG A 77 5.91 0.56 -16.33
N GLY A 78 6.89 -0.07 -15.69
CA GLY A 78 8.14 0.58 -15.31
C GLY A 78 8.97 1.01 -16.52
N ALA A 79 10.04 1.73 -16.27
CA ALA A 79 10.97 2.16 -17.33
C ALA A 79 11.81 1.02 -17.94
N GLY A 80 11.80 -0.17 -17.34
CA GLY A 80 12.55 -1.33 -17.81
C GLY A 80 14.07 -1.19 -17.66
N LEU A 81 14.54 -0.22 -16.88
CA LEU A 81 15.96 -0.02 -16.64
C LEU A 81 16.44 -0.91 -15.49
N PRO A 82 17.65 -1.50 -15.60
CA PRO A 82 18.21 -2.30 -14.51
C PRO A 82 18.33 -1.49 -13.21
N MET A 83 17.98 -2.10 -12.10
CA MET A 83 18.11 -1.54 -10.76
C MET A 83 19.04 -2.41 -9.92
N ASN A 84 19.80 -1.79 -9.02
CA ASN A 84 20.67 -2.50 -8.09
C ASN A 84 19.88 -3.23 -6.99
N TRP A 85 18.64 -2.78 -6.73
CA TRP A 85 17.67 -3.44 -5.86
C TRP A 85 16.25 -2.94 -6.18
N GLY A 86 15.27 -3.76 -5.84
CA GLY A 86 13.87 -3.48 -6.15
C GLY A 86 13.56 -3.62 -7.64
N GLU A 87 12.29 -3.49 -7.95
CA GLU A 87 11.71 -3.54 -9.29
C GLU A 87 10.70 -2.40 -9.39
N PHE A 88 10.13 -2.16 -10.58
CA PHE A 88 8.99 -1.26 -10.70
C PHE A 88 7.90 -1.65 -9.69
N MET A 89 7.60 -0.75 -8.75
CA MET A 89 6.64 -0.99 -7.68
C MET A 89 5.70 0.20 -7.56
N PRO A 90 4.51 0.18 -8.17
CA PRO A 90 3.46 1.13 -7.85
C PRO A 90 3.05 0.94 -6.39
N ALA A 91 2.92 2.03 -5.64
CA ALA A 91 2.76 1.95 -4.19
C ALA A 91 1.45 2.55 -3.70
N ALA A 92 0.93 3.59 -4.35
CA ALA A 92 -0.37 4.16 -4.02
C ALA A 92 -0.94 4.96 -5.19
N VAL A 93 -2.26 4.91 -5.34
CA VAL A 93 -3.03 5.70 -6.30
C VAL A 93 -4.04 6.55 -5.54
N LEU A 94 -4.19 7.81 -5.92
CA LEU A 94 -5.12 8.77 -5.34
C LEU A 94 -5.92 9.48 -6.44
N HIS A 95 -7.22 9.64 -6.24
CA HIS A 95 -8.07 10.48 -7.10
C HIS A 95 -8.44 11.76 -6.35
N GLU A 96 -8.04 12.91 -6.91
CA GLU A 96 -8.36 14.25 -6.40
C GLU A 96 -9.25 14.99 -7.39
N PRO A 97 -10.57 14.78 -7.39
CA PRO A 97 -11.49 15.37 -8.37
C PRO A 97 -11.53 16.91 -8.34
N ARG A 98 -11.12 17.51 -7.21
CA ARG A 98 -11.06 18.95 -7.02
C ARG A 98 -9.76 19.60 -7.50
N ASP A 99 -8.76 18.82 -7.96
CA ASP A 99 -7.57 19.42 -8.57
C ASP A 99 -7.97 20.24 -9.80
N ARG A 100 -7.56 21.52 -9.82
CA ARG A 100 -7.88 22.46 -10.90
C ARG A 100 -7.35 21.98 -12.24
N ALA A 101 -6.20 21.32 -12.25
CA ALA A 101 -5.63 20.73 -13.46
C ALA A 101 -6.23 19.34 -13.71
N LYS A 102 -7.26 19.27 -14.57
CA LYS A 102 -7.95 18.02 -14.92
C LYS A 102 -6.99 16.89 -15.35
N SER A 103 -5.88 17.26 -16.02
CA SER A 103 -4.87 16.31 -16.51
C SER A 103 -4.07 15.58 -15.43
N ARG A 104 -4.20 15.98 -14.16
CA ARG A 104 -3.48 15.39 -13.01
C ARG A 104 -4.38 15.07 -11.82
N ARG A 105 -5.68 14.91 -12.04
CA ARG A 105 -6.61 14.52 -10.96
C ARG A 105 -6.34 13.15 -10.39
N TRP A 106 -5.77 12.26 -11.18
CA TRP A 106 -5.25 11.00 -10.73
C TRP A 106 -3.75 11.14 -10.49
N LYS A 107 -3.31 10.68 -9.33
CA LYS A 107 -1.93 10.78 -8.86
C LYS A 107 -1.46 9.41 -8.39
N MET A 108 -0.20 9.11 -8.66
CA MET A 108 0.42 7.86 -8.22
C MET A 108 1.85 8.12 -7.77
N ILE A 109 2.26 7.44 -6.70
CA ILE A 109 3.66 7.28 -6.34
C ILE A 109 4.09 5.85 -6.64
N PHE A 110 5.33 5.69 -7.09
CA PHE A 110 5.89 4.40 -7.45
C PHE A 110 7.42 4.40 -7.31
N TRP A 111 7.98 3.22 -7.07
CA TRP A 111 9.41 2.98 -7.08
C TRP A 111 9.85 2.62 -8.50
N ASP A 112 10.87 3.30 -9.02
CA ASP A 112 11.42 2.99 -10.34
C ASP A 112 12.79 3.67 -10.53
N ARG A 113 13.55 3.22 -11.56
CA ARG A 113 14.69 3.92 -12.12
C ARG A 113 14.28 4.55 -13.44
N ARG A 114 14.27 5.89 -13.50
CA ARG A 114 13.68 6.63 -14.63
C ARG A 114 14.65 6.98 -15.76
N SER A 115 15.95 6.94 -15.51
CA SER A 115 16.98 7.17 -16.52
C SER A 115 18.29 6.50 -16.16
N THR A 116 19.12 6.22 -17.17
CA THR A 116 20.51 5.83 -16.98
C THR A 116 21.27 6.94 -16.26
N GLY A 117 22.12 6.61 -15.30
CA GLY A 117 22.86 7.61 -14.52
C GLY A 117 22.08 8.23 -13.32
N THR A 118 20.82 7.81 -13.07
CA THR A 118 20.13 8.12 -11.81
C THR A 118 19.93 6.85 -10.98
N PRO A 119 20.01 6.92 -9.64
CA PRO A 119 19.62 5.82 -8.79
C PRO A 119 18.11 5.54 -8.91
N PRO A 120 17.61 4.35 -8.53
CA PRO A 120 16.19 4.12 -8.30
C PRO A 120 15.68 4.97 -7.14
N GLY A 121 14.38 5.21 -7.09
CA GLY A 121 13.78 6.00 -6.02
C GLY A 121 12.28 6.20 -6.20
N ILE A 122 11.68 7.02 -5.33
CA ILE A 122 10.28 7.37 -5.39
C ILE A 122 10.05 8.33 -6.55
N CYS A 123 9.14 7.93 -7.42
CA CYS A 123 8.72 8.65 -8.61
C CYS A 123 7.23 9.02 -8.53
N LEU A 124 6.82 9.98 -9.35
CA LEU A 124 5.44 10.43 -9.46
C LEU A 124 4.89 10.14 -10.85
N ALA A 125 3.61 9.82 -10.94
CA ALA A 125 2.85 9.83 -12.18
C ALA A 125 1.50 10.52 -11.98
N VAL A 126 0.97 11.05 -13.08
CA VAL A 126 -0.35 11.68 -13.13
C VAL A 126 -1.15 11.12 -14.30
N SER A 127 -2.48 11.14 -14.15
CA SER A 127 -3.41 10.79 -15.21
C SER A 127 -4.65 11.68 -15.14
N LYS A 128 -5.34 11.85 -16.27
CA LYS A 128 -6.64 12.52 -16.34
C LYS A 128 -7.81 11.58 -16.03
N ASP A 129 -7.62 10.29 -16.28
CA ASP A 129 -8.68 9.26 -16.31
C ASP A 129 -8.35 8.00 -15.46
N GLY A 130 -7.15 7.92 -14.89
CA GLY A 130 -6.70 6.74 -14.15
C GLY A 130 -6.24 5.56 -15.03
N LEU A 131 -6.34 5.68 -16.35
CA LEU A 131 -5.97 4.65 -17.31
C LEU A 131 -4.63 4.95 -17.98
N ALA A 132 -4.51 6.15 -18.57
CA ALA A 132 -3.28 6.57 -19.24
C ALA A 132 -2.40 7.37 -18.26
N TRP A 133 -1.36 6.75 -17.74
CA TRP A 133 -0.46 7.34 -16.78
C TRP A 133 0.77 7.97 -17.42
N ARG A 134 1.11 9.17 -16.99
CA ARG A 134 2.29 9.91 -17.42
C ARG A 134 3.22 10.17 -16.23
N PRO A 135 4.43 9.60 -16.24
CA PRO A 135 5.42 9.91 -15.22
C PRO A 135 5.79 11.40 -15.20
N VAL A 136 6.03 11.94 -14.00
CA VAL A 136 6.42 13.32 -13.79
C VAL A 136 7.95 13.38 -13.67
N GLY A 137 8.57 14.10 -14.61
CA GLY A 137 10.02 14.25 -14.62
C GLY A 137 10.77 12.98 -15.07
N ARG A 138 12.09 13.11 -15.12
CA ARG A 138 13.05 12.07 -15.56
C ARG A 138 13.87 11.50 -14.39
N ARG A 139 13.68 12.02 -13.19
CA ARG A 139 14.42 11.61 -11.98
C ARG A 139 13.44 11.30 -10.86
N PRO A 140 13.78 10.37 -9.96
CA PRO A 140 13.06 10.22 -8.71
C PRO A 140 13.03 11.52 -7.92
N ILE A 141 11.95 11.74 -7.17
CA ILE A 141 11.83 12.89 -6.26
C ILE A 141 12.56 12.65 -4.94
N ILE A 142 12.71 11.39 -4.56
CA ILE A 142 13.41 10.96 -3.36
C ILE A 142 14.21 9.70 -3.73
N THR A 143 15.52 9.74 -3.50
CA THR A 143 16.44 8.63 -3.82
C THR A 143 16.89 7.84 -2.59
N ASN A 144 16.93 8.50 -1.41
CA ASN A 144 17.19 7.82 -0.14
C ASN A 144 15.89 7.28 0.45
N ALA A 145 15.38 6.20 -0.13
CA ALA A 145 14.06 5.66 0.13
C ALA A 145 14.01 4.16 -0.14
N ASN A 146 12.86 3.53 0.14
CA ASN A 146 12.51 2.18 -0.27
C ASN A 146 11.13 2.17 -0.92
N ASP A 147 10.67 0.99 -1.35
CA ASP A 147 9.42 0.76 -2.07
C ASP A 147 8.17 0.68 -1.16
N ALA A 148 8.34 0.67 0.17
CA ALA A 148 7.23 0.68 1.13
C ALA A 148 6.81 2.12 1.47
N MET A 149 5.87 2.65 0.72
CA MET A 149 5.43 4.04 0.78
C MET A 149 3.96 4.21 0.42
N SER A 150 3.36 5.28 0.91
CA SER A 150 1.99 5.71 0.59
C SER A 150 1.90 7.23 0.59
N PHE A 151 0.79 7.80 0.17
CA PHE A 151 0.58 9.23 0.23
C PHE A 151 -0.90 9.61 0.35
N ILE A 152 -1.16 10.85 0.76
CA ILE A 152 -2.48 11.44 0.83
C ILE A 152 -2.42 12.95 0.62
N ALA A 153 -3.51 13.55 0.16
CA ALA A 153 -3.67 14.99 0.19
C ALA A 153 -3.73 15.51 1.63
N ALA A 154 -2.99 16.57 1.92
CA ALA A 154 -3.11 17.25 3.19
C ALA A 154 -4.44 18.01 3.25
N ARG A 155 -5.08 18.00 4.43
CA ARG A 155 -6.29 18.80 4.65
C ARG A 155 -5.93 20.30 4.60
N PRO A 156 -6.77 21.13 4.01
CA PRO A 156 -6.53 22.59 3.98
C PRO A 156 -6.29 23.15 5.39
N GLY A 157 -5.29 24.01 5.54
CA GLY A 157 -4.99 24.67 6.80
C GLY A 157 -4.21 23.84 7.83
N VAL A 158 -3.83 22.59 7.51
CA VAL A 158 -2.97 21.81 8.40
C VAL A 158 -1.58 22.45 8.44
N ALA A 159 -1.18 22.88 9.63
CA ALA A 159 0.18 23.30 9.93
C ALA A 159 1.00 22.10 10.38
N THR A 160 2.21 21.97 9.86
CA THR A 160 3.18 20.95 10.28
C THR A 160 4.43 21.59 10.85
N PRO A 161 5.27 20.86 11.60
CA PRO A 161 6.57 21.37 12.02
C PRO A 161 7.47 21.82 10.86
N LEU A 162 7.20 21.33 9.64
CA LEU A 162 7.91 21.73 8.41
C LEU A 162 7.17 22.82 7.60
N GLY A 163 6.11 23.44 8.15
CA GLY A 163 5.29 24.45 7.49
C GLY A 163 4.09 23.87 6.74
N ALA A 164 3.45 24.68 5.89
CA ALA A 164 2.26 24.26 5.14
C ALA A 164 2.54 23.09 4.19
N ALA A 165 1.59 22.20 4.07
CA ALA A 165 1.65 21.02 3.20
C ALA A 165 0.44 20.95 2.29
N THR A 166 0.61 20.40 1.09
CA THR A 166 -0.48 20.01 0.19
C THR A 166 -0.68 18.50 0.13
N HIS A 167 0.39 17.75 0.39
CA HIS A 167 0.41 16.30 0.41
C HIS A 167 1.36 15.82 1.49
N PHE A 168 1.07 14.64 2.03
CA PHE A 168 1.96 13.86 2.87
C PHE A 168 2.33 12.58 2.14
N LEU A 169 3.60 12.20 2.19
CA LEU A 169 4.11 10.92 1.77
C LEU A 169 4.67 10.22 3.01
N TYR A 170 4.17 9.02 3.27
CA TYR A 170 4.63 8.17 4.36
C TYR A 170 5.52 7.09 3.78
N GLN A 171 6.67 6.90 4.41
CA GLN A 171 7.72 6.00 3.94
C GLN A 171 8.21 5.15 5.09
N GLN A 172 8.45 3.87 4.84
CA GLN A 172 9.26 3.07 5.73
C GLN A 172 10.68 3.64 5.76
N THR A 173 11.20 3.89 6.94
CA THR A 173 12.62 4.22 7.17
C THR A 173 13.22 3.26 8.19
N TRP A 174 14.54 3.24 8.28
CA TRP A 174 15.25 2.28 9.12
C TRP A 174 16.10 3.00 10.15
N ARG A 175 16.18 2.41 11.34
CA ARG A 175 17.12 2.78 12.39
C ARG A 175 18.00 1.56 12.65
N HIS A 176 19.32 1.76 12.67
CA HIS A 176 20.24 0.70 13.06
C HIS A 176 20.02 0.31 14.53
N ASN A 177 19.84 -0.97 14.82
CA ASN A 177 19.73 -1.51 16.15
C ASN A 177 20.38 -2.92 16.19
N PRO A 178 21.68 -3.00 16.55
CA PRO A 178 22.41 -4.25 16.56
C PRO A 178 21.94 -5.24 17.64
N ALA A 179 21.16 -4.77 18.63
CA ALA A 179 20.61 -5.61 19.69
C ALA A 179 19.35 -6.39 19.27
N LEU A 180 18.81 -6.14 18.07
CA LEU A 180 17.67 -6.95 17.57
C LEU A 180 18.14 -8.36 17.23
N PRO A 181 17.57 -9.40 17.86
CA PRO A 181 17.87 -10.79 17.53
C PRO A 181 17.14 -11.17 16.23
N VAL A 182 17.74 -10.85 15.07
CA VAL A 182 17.06 -10.99 13.79
C VAL A 182 17.79 -11.97 12.90
N GLU A 183 17.63 -13.25 13.14
CA GLU A 183 18.23 -14.30 12.31
C GLU A 183 17.48 -14.45 10.96
N ARG A 184 16.17 -14.25 10.94
CA ARG A 184 15.30 -14.54 9.79
C ARG A 184 14.96 -13.31 8.94
N ASP A 185 15.03 -12.10 9.50
CA ASP A 185 14.65 -10.90 8.76
C ASP A 185 15.70 -10.49 7.71
N ASN A 186 15.23 -10.02 6.55
CA ASN A 186 16.08 -9.54 5.46
C ASN A 186 16.84 -8.25 5.80
N LEU A 187 16.37 -7.45 6.78
CA LEU A 187 17.00 -6.23 7.26
C LEU A 187 17.67 -6.43 8.63
N LYS A 188 18.61 -7.36 8.70
CA LYS A 188 19.34 -7.68 9.94
C LYS A 188 19.92 -6.44 10.61
N GLY A 189 19.65 -6.28 11.92
CA GLY A 189 20.12 -5.14 12.70
C GLY A 189 19.45 -3.81 12.37
N MET A 190 18.39 -3.80 11.56
CA MET A 190 17.63 -2.60 11.23
C MET A 190 16.20 -2.68 11.78
N HIS A 191 15.75 -1.58 12.37
CA HIS A 191 14.40 -1.43 12.91
C HIS A 191 13.57 -0.56 11.98
N ARG A 192 12.46 -1.12 11.45
CA ARG A 192 11.55 -0.42 10.54
C ARG A 192 10.61 0.49 11.32
N ARG A 193 10.44 1.70 10.82
CA ARG A 193 9.57 2.74 11.36
C ARG A 193 8.98 3.57 10.23
N ILE A 194 7.95 4.38 10.54
CA ILE A 194 7.30 5.25 9.55
C ILE A 194 7.84 6.67 9.69
N SER A 195 8.24 7.24 8.57
CA SER A 195 8.60 8.64 8.43
C SER A 195 7.73 9.34 7.43
N ILE A 196 7.60 10.66 7.57
CA ILE A 196 6.78 11.52 6.73
C ILE A 196 7.65 12.48 5.90
N TRP A 197 7.22 12.72 4.68
CA TRP A 197 7.65 13.81 3.83
C TRP A 197 6.47 14.75 3.58
N LYS A 198 6.73 16.06 3.63
CA LYS A 198 5.79 17.13 3.30
C LYS A 198 5.97 17.54 1.86
N GLY A 199 4.88 17.57 1.08
CA GLY A 199 4.86 18.08 -0.30
C GLY A 199 4.34 19.51 -0.40
N GLU A 200 5.05 20.34 -1.15
CA GLU A 200 4.66 21.71 -1.52
C GLU A 200 4.05 21.70 -2.95
N GLY A 201 2.93 21.01 -3.12
CA GLY A 201 2.36 20.57 -4.39
C GLY A 201 2.76 19.11 -4.68
N PHE A 202 1.87 18.35 -5.36
CA PHE A 202 2.18 16.95 -5.70
C PHE A 202 3.45 16.83 -6.54
N THR A 203 3.59 17.70 -7.54
CA THR A 203 4.76 17.74 -8.43
C THR A 203 5.83 18.74 -8.00
N GLY A 204 5.67 19.34 -6.82
CA GLY A 204 6.59 20.33 -6.25
C GLY A 204 7.70 19.70 -5.42
N ARG A 205 8.21 20.51 -4.48
CA ARG A 205 9.28 20.09 -3.55
C ARG A 205 8.73 19.19 -2.45
N TRP A 206 9.50 18.16 -2.10
CA TRP A 206 9.25 17.30 -0.94
C TRP A 206 10.33 17.53 0.12
N VAL A 207 9.91 17.68 1.36
CA VAL A 207 10.78 18.00 2.51
C VAL A 207 10.60 16.93 3.59
N GLY A 208 11.69 16.35 4.05
CA GLY A 208 11.73 15.25 5.01
C GLY A 208 13.01 14.41 4.85
N PRO A 209 13.06 13.17 5.36
CA PRO A 209 12.03 12.54 6.18
C PRO A 209 12.08 12.97 7.65
N VAL A 210 10.93 12.92 8.33
CA VAL A 210 10.85 13.03 9.78
C VAL A 210 10.15 11.79 10.32
N THR A 211 10.75 11.10 11.29
CA THR A 211 10.10 9.93 11.91
C THR A 211 8.89 10.37 12.73
N ILE A 212 7.76 9.71 12.49
CA ILE A 212 6.49 10.05 13.14
C ILE A 212 5.86 8.90 13.90
N LEU A 213 6.24 7.66 13.59
CA LEU A 213 5.67 6.49 14.23
C LEU A 213 6.72 5.37 14.26
N GLU A 214 7.05 4.91 15.45
CA GLU A 214 7.91 3.76 15.71
C GLU A 214 7.38 2.99 16.93
N PRO A 215 7.65 1.66 17.03
CA PRO A 215 7.30 0.89 18.21
C PRO A 215 7.94 1.47 19.48
N ASP A 216 7.23 1.33 20.58
CA ASP A 216 7.62 1.82 21.90
C ASP A 216 7.76 0.68 22.94
N ALA A 217 7.94 1.03 24.21
CA ALA A 217 8.19 0.06 25.28
C ALA A 217 6.97 -0.83 25.60
N ASP A 218 5.75 -0.42 25.20
CA ASP A 218 4.52 -1.20 25.39
C ASP A 218 4.30 -2.22 24.27
N ASP A 219 5.15 -2.22 23.25
CA ASP A 219 5.05 -3.14 22.13
C ASP A 219 5.80 -4.47 22.38
N PRO A 220 5.34 -5.56 21.79
CA PRO A 220 6.08 -6.81 21.82
C PRO A 220 7.50 -6.65 21.27
N PRO A 221 8.50 -7.31 21.86
CA PRO A 221 9.86 -7.34 21.30
C PRO A 221 9.85 -7.78 19.84
N GLY A 222 10.56 -7.05 18.99
CA GLY A 222 10.65 -7.36 17.56
C GLY A 222 9.49 -6.87 16.70
N LEU A 223 8.50 -6.16 17.28
CA LEU A 223 7.51 -5.47 16.45
C LEU A 223 8.18 -4.36 15.65
N GLN A 224 7.82 -4.24 14.37
CA GLN A 224 8.29 -3.19 13.47
C GLN A 224 7.13 -2.67 12.63
N PHE A 225 7.19 -1.40 12.21
CA PHE A 225 6.16 -0.80 11.35
C PHE A 225 6.61 -0.83 9.90
N TYR A 226 5.87 -1.59 9.09
CA TYR A 226 6.28 -1.89 7.72
C TYR A 226 5.71 -0.91 6.70
N TRP A 227 4.43 -0.53 6.86
CA TRP A 227 3.72 0.33 5.92
C TRP A 227 2.60 1.08 6.64
N LEU A 228 2.40 2.35 6.33
CA LEU A 228 1.23 3.12 6.76
C LEU A 228 0.42 3.54 5.54
N THR A 229 -0.84 3.09 5.44
CA THR A 229 -1.76 3.51 4.36
C THR A 229 -2.78 4.49 4.94
N PRO A 230 -2.63 5.80 4.71
CA PRO A 230 -3.53 6.80 5.24
C PRO A 230 -4.84 6.87 4.45
N CYS A 231 -5.91 7.27 5.11
CA CYS A 231 -7.19 7.59 4.46
C CYS A 231 -7.87 8.80 5.17
N PRO A 232 -8.74 9.53 4.49
CA PRO A 232 -9.51 10.58 5.12
C PRO A 232 -10.58 9.97 6.05
N VAL A 233 -10.72 10.54 7.26
CA VAL A 233 -11.81 10.23 8.20
C VAL A 233 -12.44 11.52 8.72
N ALA A 234 -13.57 11.43 9.39
CA ALA A 234 -14.17 12.58 10.06
C ALA A 234 -13.17 13.18 11.06
N GLY A 235 -12.94 14.48 10.94
CA GLY A 235 -12.05 15.22 11.84
C GLY A 235 -10.55 15.06 11.58
N GLY A 236 -10.09 14.20 10.64
CA GLY A 236 -8.65 13.98 10.43
C GLY A 236 -8.32 12.91 9.41
N TYR A 237 -7.45 12.03 9.83
CA TYR A 237 -6.95 10.89 9.06
C TYR A 237 -7.08 9.60 9.86
N GLY A 238 -7.46 8.53 9.20
CA GLY A 238 -7.25 7.17 9.64
C GLY A 238 -6.05 6.57 8.92
N GLY A 239 -5.53 5.46 9.42
CA GLY A 239 -4.43 4.77 8.78
C GLY A 239 -4.43 3.26 9.06
N LEU A 240 -4.11 2.49 8.04
CA LEU A 240 -3.84 1.07 8.14
C LEU A 240 -2.34 0.90 8.37
N LEU A 241 -1.95 0.61 9.62
CA LEU A 241 -0.57 0.40 10.00
C LEU A 241 -0.24 -1.09 9.90
N ASN A 242 0.60 -1.42 8.95
CA ASN A 242 1.05 -2.79 8.74
C ASN A 242 2.20 -3.10 9.71
N CYS A 243 1.96 -4.03 10.60
CA CYS A 243 2.85 -4.44 11.68
C CYS A 243 3.58 -5.73 11.31
N HIS A 244 4.91 -5.72 11.39
CA HIS A 244 5.76 -6.88 11.12
C HIS A 244 6.32 -7.41 12.43
N HIS A 245 6.04 -8.67 12.73
CA HIS A 245 6.52 -9.39 13.91
C HIS A 245 7.77 -10.18 13.52
N THR A 246 8.96 -9.66 13.83
CA THR A 246 10.21 -10.26 13.33
C THR A 246 10.52 -11.62 13.96
N GLY A 247 9.95 -11.96 15.11
CA GLY A 247 10.15 -13.24 15.79
C GLY A 247 9.62 -14.43 14.98
N ASP A 248 8.41 -14.33 14.45
CA ASP A 248 7.75 -15.36 13.63
C ASP A 248 7.58 -14.94 12.15
N GLN A 249 7.99 -13.72 11.81
CA GLN A 249 7.91 -13.13 10.47
C GLN A 249 6.48 -12.93 9.96
N THR A 250 5.48 -12.93 10.83
CA THR A 250 4.09 -12.64 10.47
C THR A 250 3.85 -11.16 10.28
N MET A 251 2.74 -10.81 9.61
CA MET A 251 2.31 -9.41 9.48
C MET A 251 0.80 -9.31 9.63
N ASP A 252 0.35 -8.33 10.41
CA ASP A 252 -1.04 -7.96 10.56
C ASP A 252 -1.25 -6.45 10.34
N VAL A 253 -2.50 -5.97 10.46
CA VAL A 253 -2.84 -4.57 10.21
C VAL A 253 -3.53 -3.99 11.43
N GLN A 254 -2.96 -2.93 12.01
CA GLN A 254 -3.56 -2.13 13.08
C GLN A 254 -4.24 -0.88 12.51
N TRP A 255 -5.15 -0.31 13.31
CA TRP A 255 -5.79 0.97 13.00
C TRP A 255 -5.15 2.09 13.80
N VAL A 256 -4.84 3.19 13.11
CA VAL A 256 -4.29 4.40 13.71
C VAL A 256 -5.10 5.62 13.29
N ARG A 257 -5.13 6.65 14.13
CA ARG A 257 -5.80 7.93 13.84
C ARG A 257 -4.87 9.11 14.03
N SER A 258 -5.13 10.17 13.30
CA SER A 258 -4.43 11.45 13.41
C SER A 258 -5.37 12.61 13.08
N ARG A 259 -5.21 13.74 13.76
CA ARG A 259 -5.93 14.96 13.41
C ARG A 259 -5.25 15.77 12.30
N ASP A 260 -3.94 15.67 12.25
CA ASP A 260 -3.07 16.51 11.42
C ASP A 260 -2.25 15.74 10.38
N GLY A 261 -2.30 14.39 10.40
CA GLY A 261 -1.49 13.52 9.54
C GLY A 261 -0.04 13.40 10.02
N TRP A 262 0.31 14.06 11.12
CA TRP A 262 1.66 14.09 11.68
C TRP A 262 1.77 13.32 12.99
N GLN A 263 0.87 13.58 13.93
CA GLN A 263 0.79 12.86 15.20
C GLN A 263 -0.26 11.74 15.09
N TRP A 264 0.18 10.50 15.31
CA TRP A 264 -0.67 9.32 15.17
C TRP A 264 -0.85 8.61 16.49
N THR A 265 -2.09 8.20 16.77
CA THR A 265 -2.47 7.38 17.92
C THR A 265 -2.89 6.01 17.44
N ARG A 266 -2.40 4.96 18.09
CA ARG A 266 -2.81 3.57 17.82
C ARG A 266 -4.09 3.28 18.58
N GLU A 267 -5.11 2.85 17.84
CA GLU A 267 -6.46 2.56 18.34
C GLU A 267 -6.61 1.08 18.74
N LEU A 268 -7.82 0.71 19.19
CA LEU A 268 -8.18 -0.68 19.51
C LEU A 268 -7.22 -1.34 20.52
N ASN A 269 -6.67 -0.58 21.47
CA ASN A 269 -5.64 -1.07 22.39
C ASN A 269 -4.49 -1.80 21.68
N ARG A 270 -4.09 -1.30 20.49
CA ARG A 270 -3.05 -1.88 19.64
C ARG A 270 -3.37 -3.28 19.08
N GLN A 271 -4.62 -3.73 19.20
CA GLN A 271 -5.05 -4.99 18.60
C GLN A 271 -5.20 -4.84 17.09
N PRO A 272 -4.95 -5.91 16.33
CA PRO A 272 -5.13 -5.87 14.89
C PRO A 272 -6.57 -5.54 14.48
N LEU A 273 -6.73 -4.57 13.57
CA LEU A 273 -7.98 -4.35 12.84
C LEU A 273 -8.24 -5.50 11.87
N ILE A 274 -7.18 -5.96 11.20
CA ILE A 274 -7.22 -7.14 10.32
C ILE A 274 -6.12 -8.10 10.82
N PRO A 275 -6.49 -9.10 11.64
CA PRO A 275 -5.55 -10.12 12.10
C PRO A 275 -5.19 -11.09 10.96
N LEU A 276 -4.28 -12.01 11.19
CA LEU A 276 -4.03 -13.15 10.31
C LEU A 276 -5.31 -13.94 10.05
N GLY A 277 -5.40 -14.56 8.90
CA GLY A 277 -6.48 -15.50 8.58
C GLY A 277 -6.39 -16.80 9.38
N PRO A 278 -7.44 -17.63 9.31
CA PRO A 278 -7.45 -18.90 9.99
C PRO A 278 -6.36 -19.83 9.44
N ARG A 279 -5.89 -20.77 10.26
CA ARG A 279 -4.94 -21.82 9.84
C ARG A 279 -5.48 -22.54 8.60
N GLY A 280 -4.63 -22.70 7.58
CA GLY A 280 -5.01 -23.22 6.27
C GLY A 280 -5.65 -22.21 5.32
N GLY A 281 -5.88 -20.96 5.75
CA GLY A 281 -6.31 -19.88 4.88
C GLY A 281 -5.17 -19.30 4.03
N PHE A 282 -5.49 -18.67 2.90
CA PHE A 282 -4.49 -18.06 2.01
C PHE A 282 -3.73 -16.89 2.66
N ASP A 283 -4.23 -16.36 3.74
CA ASP A 283 -3.76 -15.18 4.47
C ASP A 283 -3.37 -15.47 5.92
N CYS A 284 -3.08 -16.73 6.24
CA CYS A 284 -2.76 -17.15 7.59
C CYS A 284 -1.34 -16.77 8.05
N GLY A 285 -0.44 -16.37 7.16
CA GLY A 285 0.94 -16.02 7.52
C GLY A 285 1.23 -14.51 7.42
N LEU A 286 0.53 -13.81 6.52
CA LEU A 286 0.81 -12.40 6.29
C LEU A 286 -0.43 -11.69 5.73
N VAL A 287 -0.70 -10.50 6.26
CA VAL A 287 -1.72 -9.55 5.77
C VAL A 287 -1.07 -8.18 5.62
N ILE A 288 -1.14 -7.58 4.42
CA ILE A 288 -0.69 -6.22 4.14
C ILE A 288 -1.82 -5.45 3.45
N ALA A 289 -2.23 -4.31 4.02
CA ALA A 289 -3.22 -3.41 3.44
C ALA A 289 -2.53 -2.15 2.91
N ALA A 290 -2.23 -2.12 1.61
CA ALA A 290 -1.60 -0.99 0.92
C ALA A 290 -2.60 -0.10 0.17
N ALA A 291 -3.81 -0.58 -0.10
CA ALA A 291 -4.89 0.21 -0.68
C ALA A 291 -5.69 0.95 0.40
N GLN A 292 -6.11 2.17 0.09
CA GLN A 292 -6.97 2.95 1.00
C GLN A 292 -8.33 2.27 1.21
N PRO A 293 -8.95 2.38 2.42
CA PRO A 293 -10.31 1.96 2.63
C PRO A 293 -11.30 2.66 1.69
N VAL A 294 -12.30 1.93 1.21
CA VAL A 294 -13.33 2.43 0.30
C VAL A 294 -14.68 2.38 0.98
N ARG A 295 -15.39 3.51 1.09
CA ARG A 295 -16.81 3.50 1.45
C ARG A 295 -17.61 3.00 0.24
N TRP A 296 -18.30 1.90 0.42
CA TRP A 296 -19.11 1.27 -0.63
C TRP A 296 -20.43 0.80 -0.04
N GLU A 297 -21.53 1.34 -0.54
CA GLU A 297 -22.87 1.14 0.04
C GLU A 297 -22.88 1.48 1.55
N ASP A 298 -23.34 0.56 2.38
CA ASP A 298 -23.44 0.66 3.85
C ASP A 298 -22.18 0.17 4.60
N ARG A 299 -21.03 0.02 3.89
CA ARG A 299 -19.80 -0.59 4.42
C ARG A 299 -18.57 0.22 4.07
N VAL A 300 -17.51 -0.10 4.80
CA VAL A 300 -16.13 0.29 4.48
C VAL A 300 -15.38 -0.98 4.10
N LEU A 301 -14.87 -1.04 2.89
CA LEU A 301 -14.06 -2.15 2.37
C LEU A 301 -12.59 -1.81 2.50
N VAL A 302 -11.81 -2.73 3.06
CA VAL A 302 -10.35 -2.69 3.10
C VAL A 302 -9.82 -3.86 2.28
N PHE A 303 -9.21 -3.57 1.14
CA PHE A 303 -8.53 -4.59 0.34
C PHE A 303 -7.14 -4.83 0.88
N TYR A 304 -6.78 -6.10 1.06
CA TYR A 304 -5.49 -6.49 1.60
C TYR A 304 -4.85 -7.61 0.78
N ASN A 305 -3.57 -7.76 0.96
CA ASN A 305 -2.77 -8.80 0.33
C ASN A 305 -2.49 -9.86 1.38
N GLY A 306 -2.99 -11.07 1.17
CA GLY A 306 -2.82 -12.21 2.04
C GLY A 306 -1.80 -13.20 1.50
N ARG A 307 -1.04 -13.84 2.38
CA ARG A 307 -0.14 -14.96 2.08
C ARG A 307 -0.20 -16.01 3.17
N ALA A 308 -0.19 -17.28 2.79
CA ALA A 308 -0.04 -18.39 3.73
C ALA A 308 1.42 -18.58 4.20
N THR A 309 2.35 -17.91 3.52
CA THR A 309 3.77 -17.81 3.93
C THR A 309 3.98 -16.51 4.68
N VAL A 310 4.94 -16.50 5.59
CA VAL A 310 5.35 -15.31 6.34
C VAL A 310 6.32 -14.44 5.51
N HIS A 311 6.85 -13.36 6.08
CA HIS A 311 7.64 -12.37 5.37
C HIS A 311 8.88 -12.92 4.67
N ASP A 312 9.59 -13.86 5.29
CA ASP A 312 10.77 -14.53 4.72
C ASP A 312 10.43 -15.64 3.70
N GLY A 313 9.13 -15.84 3.40
CA GLY A 313 8.66 -16.80 2.41
C GLY A 313 8.42 -18.21 2.94
N GLN A 314 8.74 -18.50 4.21
CA GLN A 314 8.49 -19.79 4.81
C GLN A 314 6.99 -19.99 5.10
N PRO A 315 6.46 -21.24 5.06
CA PRO A 315 5.11 -21.51 5.55
C PRO A 315 4.94 -21.07 7.01
N HIS A 316 3.83 -20.43 7.35
CA HIS A 316 3.54 -20.11 8.75
C HIS A 316 3.31 -21.37 9.59
N TYR A 317 2.70 -22.38 8.98
CA TYR A 317 2.48 -23.71 9.55
C TYR A 317 3.23 -24.76 8.72
N PRO A 318 4.52 -25.03 9.02
CA PRO A 318 5.37 -25.90 8.19
C PRO A 318 4.89 -27.35 8.09
N ALA A 319 4.10 -27.83 9.06
CA ALA A 319 3.55 -29.19 9.06
C ALA A 319 2.29 -29.33 8.19
N ASP A 320 1.71 -28.21 7.74
CA ASP A 320 0.48 -28.21 6.95
C ASP A 320 0.79 -28.07 5.46
N PRO A 321 -0.03 -28.66 4.58
CA PRO A 321 0.05 -28.32 3.16
C PRO A 321 -0.33 -26.85 2.94
N LEU A 322 0.40 -26.18 2.04
CA LEU A 322 0.04 -24.84 1.65
C LEU A 322 -1.32 -24.84 0.94
N PRO A 323 -2.21 -23.87 1.22
CA PRO A 323 -3.49 -23.76 0.53
C PRO A 323 -3.28 -23.41 -0.95
N SER A 324 -4.28 -23.72 -1.75
CA SER A 324 -4.33 -23.29 -3.16
C SER A 324 -5.59 -22.45 -3.39
N PRO A 325 -5.44 -21.16 -3.72
CA PRO A 325 -4.20 -20.38 -3.86
C PRO A 325 -3.53 -20.08 -2.50
N ARG A 326 -2.21 -19.99 -2.49
CA ARG A 326 -1.42 -19.70 -1.27
C ARG A 326 -1.22 -18.20 -0.98
N GLN A 327 -1.71 -17.34 -1.85
CA GLN A 327 -1.63 -15.89 -1.76
C GLN A 327 -2.65 -15.21 -2.68
N GLY A 328 -3.00 -13.98 -2.39
CA GLY A 328 -3.84 -13.18 -3.25
C GLY A 328 -4.45 -11.97 -2.56
N ILE A 329 -5.31 -11.26 -3.28
CA ILE A 329 -6.01 -10.10 -2.76
C ILE A 329 -7.29 -10.56 -2.07
N GLY A 330 -7.43 -10.22 -0.78
CA GLY A 330 -8.66 -10.38 -0.02
C GLY A 330 -9.29 -9.03 0.32
N PHE A 331 -10.47 -9.07 0.95
CA PHE A 331 -11.06 -7.87 1.54
C PHE A 331 -11.63 -8.16 2.93
N ALA A 332 -11.65 -7.13 3.76
CA ALA A 332 -12.37 -7.06 5.02
C ALA A 332 -13.40 -5.94 4.94
N ALA A 333 -14.63 -6.20 5.37
CA ALA A 333 -15.71 -5.22 5.41
C ALA A 333 -15.97 -4.79 6.85
N PHE A 334 -16.09 -3.49 7.07
CA PHE A 334 -16.33 -2.85 8.34
C PHE A 334 -17.58 -1.99 8.30
N SER A 335 -18.12 -1.65 9.49
CA SER A 335 -19.18 -0.64 9.59
C SER A 335 -18.65 0.73 9.13
N PRO A 336 -19.52 1.63 8.63
CA PRO A 336 -19.15 3.00 8.25
C PRO A 336 -18.45 3.79 9.36
N ALA A 337 -18.73 3.47 10.64
CA ALA A 337 -18.09 4.07 11.80
C ALA A 337 -16.54 3.99 11.81
N LEU A 338 -15.94 3.11 11.00
CA LEU A 338 -14.47 3.07 10.86
C LEU A 338 -13.91 4.40 10.34
N LEU A 339 -14.67 5.10 9.47
CA LEU A 339 -14.25 6.37 8.86
C LEU A 339 -14.91 7.61 9.52
N GLU A 340 -15.69 7.41 10.55
CA GLU A 340 -16.27 8.44 11.40
C GLU A 340 -15.34 8.74 12.58
#